data_d008979efd45445ad230136f56c3474f
#
_entry.id   d008979efd45445ad230136f56c3474f
#
_cell.length_a   1.000
_cell.length_b   1.000
_cell.length_c   1.000
_cell.angle_alpha   90.00
_cell.angle_beta   90.00
_cell.angle_gamma   90.00
#
_symmetry.space_group_name_H-M   'P 1'
#
loop_
_entity.id
_entity.type
_entity.pdbx_description
1 polymer ?
#
loop_
_entity_poly.entity_id
_entity_poly.type
_entity_poly.pdbx_seq_one_letter_code
_entity_poly.pdbx_strand_id
1 'polypeptide(L)'
;MRISRSGVAATAAACIAVIGLGGCATESSKSVAVTQVQAAATPYSGPKAPVAVGKMDNRSSFMRGVFSDGVDRLGSQAKTILVAHLQQSQRFAVMDRDNLAETKQEAQFKAQAQAIKGADYIITGDVSEFGRKEIGDRQLFGVLGRGKEQIAYAKVTLNVVNSATAEVVHSVQGAGEYSLSNREVVGFGGTA
;
A
#
# COMPACT_ATOMS: atom_id res chain seq x y z
N MET A 1 21.66 24.18 77.95
CA MET A 1 20.77 23.36 77.20
C MET A 1 21.24 23.38 75.73
N ARG A 2 21.97 22.31 75.31
CA ARG A 2 22.57 22.20 73.97
C ARG A 2 21.63 21.45 73.07
N ILE A 3 21.09 22.09 72.03
CA ILE A 3 20.25 21.44 71.03
C ILE A 3 21.16 20.96 69.89
N SER A 4 21.15 19.67 69.72
CA SER A 4 21.95 18.94 68.67
C SER A 4 21.48 19.27 67.24
N ARG A 5 22.43 19.67 66.42
CA ARG A 5 22.22 20.10 65.03
C ARG A 5 22.29 18.98 63.98
N SER A 6 22.11 17.70 64.38
CA SER A 6 22.36 16.52 63.54
C SER A 6 21.12 15.89 62.90
N GLY A 7 19.93 16.49 63.03
CA GLY A 7 18.67 15.92 62.49
C GLY A 7 18.17 16.43 61.15
N VAL A 8 18.74 17.50 60.59
CA VAL A 8 18.18 18.18 59.39
C VAL A 8 18.86 17.80 58.05
N ALA A 9 20.03 17.15 58.13
CA ALA A 9 20.76 16.82 56.89
C ALA A 9 20.35 15.48 56.24
N ALA A 10 19.59 14.62 56.93
CA ALA A 10 19.20 13.28 56.41
C ALA A 10 17.92 13.25 55.58
N THR A 11 17.08 14.29 55.67
CA THR A 11 15.79 14.33 54.95
C THR A 11 15.85 15.00 53.58
N ALA A 12 16.92 15.73 53.26
CA ALA A 12 17.09 16.39 51.94
C ALA A 12 17.64 15.49 50.84
N ALA A 13 18.28 14.36 51.19
CA ALA A 13 18.88 13.43 50.22
C ALA A 13 17.88 12.42 49.58
N ALA A 14 16.71 12.21 50.19
CA ALA A 14 15.73 11.22 49.71
C ALA A 14 14.76 11.75 48.63
N CYS A 15 14.68 13.09 48.42
CA CYS A 15 13.73 13.67 47.44
C CYS A 15 14.32 13.87 46.02
N ILE A 16 15.62 13.64 45.80
CA ILE A 16 16.26 13.90 44.49
C ILE A 16 16.28 12.67 43.57
N ALA A 17 15.95 11.46 44.10
CA ALA A 17 16.04 10.20 43.34
C ALA A 17 14.80 9.82 42.48
N VAL A 18 13.72 10.60 42.51
CA VAL A 18 12.43 10.24 41.85
C VAL A 18 12.15 10.97 40.53
N ILE A 19 13.01 11.93 40.11
CA ILE A 19 12.73 12.78 38.93
C ILE A 19 13.33 12.23 37.60
N GLY A 20 13.96 11.04 37.61
CA GLY A 20 14.73 10.49 36.48
C GLY A 20 13.98 9.56 35.50
N LEU A 21 12.68 9.30 35.64
CA LEU A 21 11.95 8.30 34.83
C LEU A 21 10.87 8.88 33.91
N GLY A 22 11.00 10.15 33.54
CA GLY A 22 10.21 10.72 32.44
C GLY A 22 10.76 10.28 31.08
N GLY A 23 10.56 9.02 30.70
CA GLY A 23 10.81 8.54 29.35
C GLY A 23 9.81 9.20 28.40
N CYS A 24 10.19 10.30 27.74
CA CYS A 24 9.41 10.85 26.62
C CYS A 24 9.48 9.84 25.47
N ALA A 25 8.42 9.05 25.28
CA ALA A 25 8.22 8.33 24.04
C ALA A 25 8.03 9.37 22.94
N THR A 26 9.01 9.50 22.04
CA THR A 26 8.88 10.34 20.84
C THR A 26 8.09 9.55 19.81
N GLU A 27 6.82 9.87 19.67
CA GLU A 27 5.99 9.33 18.58
C GLU A 27 6.31 10.12 17.31
N SER A 28 6.78 9.44 16.27
CA SER A 28 6.99 10.04 14.96
C SER A 28 6.04 9.42 13.94
N SER A 29 5.17 10.20 13.35
CA SER A 29 4.37 9.81 12.19
C SER A 29 4.96 10.41 10.93
N LYS A 30 5.20 9.58 9.92
CA LYS A 30 5.69 10.02 8.61
C LYS A 30 4.62 9.71 7.55
N SER A 31 4.14 10.74 6.88
CA SER A 31 3.29 10.58 5.72
C SER A 31 4.11 10.03 4.55
N VAL A 32 3.68 8.91 3.97
CA VAL A 32 4.30 8.33 2.77
C VAL A 32 3.54 8.85 1.55
N ALA A 33 4.26 9.49 0.63
CA ALA A 33 3.67 9.95 -0.62
C ALA A 33 3.24 8.75 -1.49
N VAL A 34 1.98 8.74 -1.92
CA VAL A 34 1.47 7.73 -2.86
C VAL A 34 1.89 8.12 -4.26
N THR A 35 2.52 7.18 -4.98
CA THR A 35 2.94 7.40 -6.36
C THR A 35 1.72 7.61 -7.25
N GLN A 36 1.67 8.76 -7.92
CA GLN A 36 0.62 9.05 -8.90
C GLN A 36 1.01 8.51 -10.27
N VAL A 37 0.01 8.13 -11.08
CA VAL A 37 0.26 7.72 -12.47
C VAL A 37 0.71 8.90 -13.32
N GLN A 38 1.66 8.68 -14.23
CA GLN A 38 2.16 9.74 -15.14
C GLN A 38 1.04 10.40 -15.94
N ALA A 39 0.02 9.64 -16.34
CA ALA A 39 -1.15 10.17 -17.03
C ALA A 39 -1.95 11.20 -16.21
N ALA A 40 -1.86 11.19 -14.89
CA ALA A 40 -2.50 12.17 -14.02
C ALA A 40 -1.83 13.55 -14.08
N ALA A 41 -0.56 13.61 -14.47
CA ALA A 41 0.19 14.87 -14.62
C ALA A 41 -0.23 15.68 -15.86
N THR A 42 -0.92 15.05 -16.82
CA THR A 42 -1.41 15.74 -18.03
C THR A 42 -2.92 15.93 -17.95
N PRO A 43 -3.43 17.15 -17.81
CA PRO A 43 -4.86 17.42 -17.78
C PRO A 43 -5.56 16.84 -19.03
N TYR A 44 -6.68 16.16 -18.80
CA TYR A 44 -7.50 15.59 -19.86
C TYR A 44 -8.90 16.19 -19.84
N SER A 45 -9.30 16.85 -20.93
CA SER A 45 -10.62 17.49 -21.09
C SER A 45 -11.54 16.78 -22.09
N GLY A 46 -11.11 15.65 -22.63
CA GLY A 46 -11.89 14.87 -23.59
C GLY A 46 -13.02 14.04 -22.94
N PRO A 47 -13.84 13.36 -23.76
CA PRO A 47 -14.88 12.47 -23.26
C PRO A 47 -14.26 11.27 -22.52
N LYS A 48 -14.81 10.96 -21.33
CA LYS A 48 -14.35 9.81 -20.54
C LYS A 48 -14.96 8.52 -21.06
N ALA A 49 -14.10 7.53 -21.33
CA ALA A 49 -14.58 6.21 -21.75
C ALA A 49 -15.21 5.48 -20.55
N PRO A 50 -16.47 4.99 -20.65
CA PRO A 50 -17.10 4.22 -19.57
C PRO A 50 -16.53 2.80 -19.51
N VAL A 51 -15.89 2.48 -18.38
CA VAL A 51 -15.24 1.19 -18.14
C VAL A 51 -15.70 0.58 -16.83
N ALA A 52 -15.71 -0.75 -16.76
CA ALA A 52 -15.86 -1.49 -15.51
C ALA A 52 -14.60 -2.33 -15.30
N VAL A 53 -14.15 -2.44 -14.05
CA VAL A 53 -13.07 -3.37 -13.71
C VAL A 53 -13.71 -4.67 -13.24
N GLY A 54 -13.47 -5.73 -14.01
CA GLY A 54 -13.94 -7.07 -13.72
C GLY A 54 -13.02 -7.80 -12.73
N LYS A 55 -12.90 -9.11 -12.94
CA LYS A 55 -12.10 -9.97 -12.08
C LYS A 55 -10.60 -9.75 -12.32
N MET A 56 -9.84 -9.69 -11.22
CA MET A 56 -8.38 -9.71 -11.19
C MET A 56 -7.94 -10.93 -10.39
N ASP A 57 -7.23 -11.86 -11.00
CA ASP A 57 -6.83 -13.12 -10.38
C ASP A 57 -5.36 -13.09 -9.94
N ASN A 58 -5.05 -13.66 -8.78
CA ASN A 58 -3.67 -13.95 -8.40
C ASN A 58 -3.24 -15.28 -9.03
N ARG A 59 -2.39 -15.22 -10.06
CA ARG A 59 -1.75 -16.40 -10.68
C ARG A 59 -0.32 -16.62 -10.21
N SER A 60 0.22 -15.68 -9.40
CA SER A 60 1.56 -15.84 -8.84
C SER A 60 1.61 -16.98 -7.81
N SER A 61 2.81 -17.46 -7.51
CA SER A 61 3.02 -18.42 -6.43
C SER A 61 3.01 -17.80 -5.04
N PHE A 62 3.00 -16.46 -4.93
CA PHE A 62 3.08 -15.75 -3.66
C PHE A 62 1.82 -15.94 -2.82
N MET A 63 2.01 -16.36 -1.58
CA MET A 63 0.95 -16.63 -0.59
C MET A 63 -0.10 -17.67 -1.02
N ARG A 64 0.18 -18.44 -2.06
CA ARG A 64 -0.70 -19.51 -2.50
C ARG A 64 -0.70 -20.62 -1.43
N GLY A 65 -1.87 -20.91 -0.86
CA GLY A 65 -2.05 -21.91 0.20
C GLY A 65 -1.78 -21.42 1.63
N VAL A 66 -1.32 -20.19 1.84
CA VAL A 66 -1.18 -19.60 3.19
C VAL A 66 -2.53 -19.22 3.78
N PHE A 67 -3.48 -18.82 2.93
CA PHE A 67 -4.86 -18.53 3.32
C PHE A 67 -5.77 -19.57 2.68
N SER A 68 -6.34 -20.45 3.50
CA SER A 68 -7.24 -21.54 3.06
C SER A 68 -8.71 -21.12 2.90
N ASP A 69 -9.02 -19.84 3.09
CA ASP A 69 -10.37 -19.27 2.99
C ASP A 69 -10.87 -19.06 1.56
N GLY A 70 -10.04 -19.35 0.54
CA GLY A 70 -10.40 -19.19 -0.86
C GLY A 70 -10.49 -17.74 -1.35
N VAL A 71 -10.20 -16.76 -0.50
CA VAL A 71 -10.26 -15.34 -0.85
C VAL A 71 -8.97 -14.91 -1.56
N ASP A 72 -9.09 -14.42 -2.79
CA ASP A 72 -7.98 -13.82 -3.54
C ASP A 72 -7.74 -12.38 -3.10
N ARG A 73 -6.94 -12.21 -2.03
CA ARG A 73 -6.61 -10.89 -1.48
C ARG A 73 -5.72 -10.08 -2.41
N LEU A 74 -4.78 -10.71 -3.10
CA LEU A 74 -3.85 -10.02 -3.98
C LEU A 74 -4.54 -9.54 -5.26
N GLY A 75 -5.39 -10.35 -5.88
CA GLY A 75 -6.21 -9.94 -7.01
C GLY A 75 -7.17 -8.81 -6.64
N SER A 76 -7.84 -8.91 -5.48
CA SER A 76 -8.72 -7.85 -5.00
C SER A 76 -7.99 -6.54 -4.74
N GLN A 77 -6.78 -6.59 -4.16
CA GLN A 77 -5.94 -5.41 -3.95
C GLN A 77 -5.49 -4.80 -5.28
N ALA A 78 -5.06 -5.62 -6.23
CA ALA A 78 -4.68 -5.17 -7.56
C ALA A 78 -5.85 -4.46 -8.28
N LYS A 79 -7.07 -5.00 -8.17
CA LYS A 79 -8.30 -4.36 -8.68
C LYS A 79 -8.50 -2.96 -8.08
N THR A 80 -8.41 -2.83 -6.76
CA THR A 80 -8.60 -1.55 -6.07
C THR A 80 -7.58 -0.51 -6.52
N ILE A 81 -6.31 -0.90 -6.64
CA ILE A 81 -5.23 -0.02 -7.13
C ILE A 81 -5.50 0.40 -8.58
N LEU A 82 -5.90 -0.54 -9.44
CA LEU A 82 -6.22 -0.26 -10.84
C LEU A 82 -7.37 0.76 -10.96
N VAL A 83 -8.45 0.59 -10.19
CA VAL A 83 -9.57 1.55 -10.16
C VAL A 83 -9.08 2.94 -9.77
N ALA A 84 -8.25 3.05 -8.74
CA ALA A 84 -7.69 4.33 -8.31
C ALA A 84 -6.85 4.99 -9.42
N HIS A 85 -6.01 4.23 -10.11
CA HIS A 85 -5.17 4.73 -11.22
C HIS A 85 -5.99 5.16 -12.43
N LEU A 86 -7.03 4.39 -12.79
CA LEU A 86 -7.95 4.77 -13.88
C LEU A 86 -8.66 6.09 -13.56
N GLN A 87 -9.14 6.27 -12.32
CA GLN A 87 -9.76 7.52 -11.89
C GLN A 87 -8.79 8.70 -11.89
N GLN A 88 -7.56 8.51 -11.39
CA GLN A 88 -6.52 9.55 -11.39
C GLN A 88 -6.17 10.03 -12.80
N SER A 89 -6.21 9.16 -13.80
CA SER A 89 -5.92 9.51 -15.20
C SER A 89 -6.96 10.47 -15.81
N GLN A 90 -8.16 10.58 -15.21
CA GLN A 90 -9.31 11.36 -15.68
C GLN A 90 -9.82 11.00 -17.08
N ARG A 91 -9.30 9.96 -17.70
CA ARG A 91 -9.65 9.50 -19.06
C ARG A 91 -10.82 8.51 -19.07
N PHE A 92 -11.13 7.93 -17.91
CA PHE A 92 -12.13 6.88 -17.75
C PHE A 92 -13.24 7.29 -16.79
N ALA A 93 -14.47 6.88 -17.12
CA ALA A 93 -15.60 6.87 -16.21
C ALA A 93 -15.72 5.45 -15.67
N VAL A 94 -15.13 5.19 -14.49
CA VAL A 94 -15.10 3.85 -13.89
C VAL A 94 -16.44 3.55 -13.23
N MET A 95 -17.10 2.45 -13.68
CA MET A 95 -18.36 1.98 -13.13
C MET A 95 -18.09 0.99 -11.99
N ASP A 96 -18.56 1.32 -10.80
CA ASP A 96 -18.52 0.38 -9.68
C ASP A 96 -19.52 -0.74 -9.90
N ARG A 97 -19.06 -1.99 -9.76
CA ARG A 97 -19.87 -3.20 -9.88
C ARG A 97 -19.84 -4.04 -8.61
N ASP A 98 -18.94 -3.73 -7.69
CA ASP A 98 -18.76 -4.49 -6.45
C ASP A 98 -19.76 -4.04 -5.38
N ASN A 99 -20.11 -2.74 -5.34
CA ASN A 99 -20.95 -2.16 -4.29
C ASN A 99 -22.35 -1.79 -4.81
N LEU A 100 -22.88 -2.59 -5.76
CA LEU A 100 -24.23 -2.33 -6.31
C LEU A 100 -25.34 -2.51 -5.28
N ALA A 101 -25.18 -3.41 -4.32
CA ALA A 101 -26.17 -3.64 -3.26
C ALA A 101 -26.27 -2.42 -2.34
N GLU A 102 -25.14 -1.89 -1.92
CA GLU A 102 -25.03 -0.73 -1.04
C GLU A 102 -25.56 0.53 -1.74
N THR A 103 -25.15 0.75 -2.99
CA THR A 103 -25.63 1.91 -3.76
C THR A 103 -27.12 1.84 -4.03
N LYS A 104 -27.69 0.65 -4.23
CA LYS A 104 -29.14 0.44 -4.37
C LYS A 104 -29.88 0.77 -3.08
N GLN A 105 -29.35 0.36 -1.94
CA GLN A 105 -29.92 0.66 -0.63
C GLN A 105 -29.92 2.16 -0.36
N GLU A 106 -28.84 2.87 -0.66
CA GLU A 106 -28.74 4.34 -0.52
C GLU A 106 -29.73 5.06 -1.43
N ALA A 107 -29.93 4.59 -2.66
CA ALA A 107 -30.92 5.14 -3.58
C ALA A 107 -32.36 4.98 -3.04
N GLN A 108 -32.66 3.85 -2.38
CA GLN A 108 -33.95 3.62 -1.72
C GLN A 108 -34.17 4.58 -0.56
N PHE A 109 -33.17 4.84 0.28
CA PHE A 109 -33.27 5.82 1.36
C PHE A 109 -33.54 7.23 0.86
N LYS A 110 -33.04 7.58 -0.32
CA LYS A 110 -33.31 8.86 -0.98
C LYS A 110 -34.63 8.88 -1.78
N ALA A 111 -35.40 7.78 -1.80
CA ALA A 111 -36.56 7.60 -2.64
C ALA A 111 -36.30 7.94 -4.13
N GLN A 112 -35.10 7.63 -4.63
CA GLN A 112 -34.70 7.88 -6.01
C GLN A 112 -34.57 6.57 -6.77
N ALA A 113 -35.05 6.54 -8.02
CA ALA A 113 -34.79 5.43 -8.92
C ALA A 113 -33.32 5.47 -9.36
N GLN A 114 -32.62 4.34 -9.20
CA GLN A 114 -31.23 4.22 -9.61
C GLN A 114 -31.14 3.99 -11.13
N ALA A 115 -30.45 4.89 -11.85
CA ALA A 115 -30.12 4.76 -13.28
C ALA A 115 -28.69 4.25 -13.42
N ILE A 116 -28.48 2.94 -13.51
CA ILE A 116 -27.16 2.32 -13.65
C ILE A 116 -26.69 2.47 -15.10
N LYS A 117 -25.56 3.13 -15.29
CA LYS A 117 -24.91 3.22 -16.60
C LYS A 117 -24.18 1.92 -16.96
N GLY A 118 -24.28 1.51 -18.24
CA GLY A 118 -23.44 0.47 -18.81
C GLY A 118 -21.98 0.91 -18.96
N ALA A 119 -21.07 -0.05 -19.02
CA ALA A 119 -19.69 0.15 -19.41
C ALA A 119 -19.50 -0.36 -20.84
N ASP A 120 -18.78 0.39 -21.68
CA ASP A 120 -18.46 -0.01 -23.05
C ASP A 120 -17.35 -1.07 -23.07
N TYR A 121 -16.47 -1.02 -22.06
CA TYR A 121 -15.37 -1.96 -21.92
C TYR A 121 -15.28 -2.50 -20.50
N ILE A 122 -14.85 -3.75 -20.40
CA ILE A 122 -14.53 -4.41 -19.14
C ILE A 122 -13.03 -4.67 -19.10
N ILE A 123 -12.35 -4.21 -18.05
CA ILE A 123 -10.93 -4.50 -17.83
C ILE A 123 -10.83 -5.67 -16.87
N THR A 124 -10.22 -6.76 -17.34
CA THR A 124 -9.92 -7.96 -16.55
C THR A 124 -8.41 -8.20 -16.56
N GLY A 125 -7.90 -9.06 -15.68
CA GLY A 125 -6.49 -9.38 -15.72
C GLY A 125 -6.06 -10.32 -14.61
N ASP A 126 -4.74 -10.43 -14.48
CA ASP A 126 -4.12 -11.25 -13.45
C ASP A 126 -2.80 -10.65 -12.94
N VAL A 127 -2.45 -11.00 -11.71
CA VAL A 127 -1.11 -10.81 -11.16
C VAL A 127 -0.33 -12.08 -11.48
N SER A 128 0.47 -12.05 -12.56
CA SER A 128 1.18 -13.22 -13.08
C SER A 128 2.39 -13.58 -12.22
N GLU A 129 3.09 -12.56 -11.71
CA GLU A 129 4.21 -12.71 -10.80
C GLU A 129 4.12 -11.70 -9.67
N PHE A 130 4.42 -12.14 -8.47
CA PHE A 130 4.57 -11.28 -7.29
C PHE A 130 5.50 -11.94 -6.30
N GLY A 131 6.42 -11.17 -5.70
CA GLY A 131 7.35 -11.72 -4.74
C GLY A 131 8.32 -10.71 -4.16
N ARG A 132 9.22 -11.23 -3.32
CA ARG A 132 10.36 -10.48 -2.77
C ARG A 132 11.63 -11.28 -2.97
N LYS A 133 12.70 -10.57 -3.31
CA LYS A 133 14.07 -11.09 -3.36
C LYS A 133 14.89 -10.37 -2.28
N GLU A 134 15.71 -11.10 -1.55
CA GLU A 134 16.70 -10.53 -0.66
C GLU A 134 18.08 -10.67 -1.30
N ILE A 135 18.75 -9.56 -1.51
CA ILE A 135 20.12 -9.52 -1.99
C ILE A 135 20.98 -9.09 -0.81
N GLY A 136 21.88 -9.97 -0.37
CA GLY A 136 22.84 -9.68 0.69
C GLY A 136 24.21 -9.43 0.07
N ASP A 137 24.82 -8.28 0.32
CA ASP A 137 26.21 -8.00 0.00
C ASP A 137 27.05 -8.05 1.27
N ARG A 138 28.12 -8.90 1.24
CA ARG A 138 29.13 -8.99 2.29
C ARG A 138 30.40 -8.37 1.76
N GLN A 139 30.64 -7.11 2.08
CA GLN A 139 31.90 -6.48 1.70
C GLN A 139 33.03 -6.88 2.66
N LEU A 140 34.15 -7.32 2.10
CA LEU A 140 35.38 -7.72 2.80
C LEU A 140 35.13 -8.68 3.98
N PHE A 141 34.61 -9.87 3.68
CA PHE A 141 34.35 -10.91 4.68
C PHE A 141 33.46 -10.47 5.88
N GLY A 142 32.68 -9.40 5.70
CA GLY A 142 31.78 -8.89 6.75
C GLY A 142 32.41 -7.89 7.71
N VAL A 143 33.65 -7.47 7.50
CA VAL A 143 34.37 -6.51 8.38
C VAL A 143 33.94 -5.06 8.11
N LEU A 144 33.53 -4.71 6.89
CA LEU A 144 33.15 -3.34 6.50
C LEU A 144 31.63 -3.08 6.47
N GLY A 145 30.81 -4.05 6.86
CA GLY A 145 29.37 -3.89 6.93
C GLY A 145 28.59 -4.96 6.18
N ARG A 146 27.31 -5.11 6.53
CA ARG A 146 26.35 -5.98 5.83
C ARG A 146 25.28 -5.10 5.19
N GLY A 147 25.22 -5.09 3.87
CA GLY A 147 24.10 -4.52 3.14
C GLY A 147 23.04 -5.59 2.94
N LYS A 148 21.78 -5.30 3.29
CA LYS A 148 20.62 -6.08 2.86
C LYS A 148 19.77 -5.21 1.96
N GLU A 149 19.51 -5.68 0.77
CA GLU A 149 18.58 -5.06 -0.14
C GLU A 149 17.39 -6.01 -0.34
N GLN A 150 16.19 -5.51 -0.08
CA GLN A 150 14.95 -6.23 -0.37
C GLN A 150 14.32 -5.62 -1.61
N ILE A 151 14.11 -6.44 -2.63
CA ILE A 151 13.44 -6.05 -3.87
C ILE A 151 12.08 -6.73 -3.91
N ALA A 152 11.01 -5.93 -3.90
CA ALA A 152 9.67 -6.40 -4.21
C ALA A 152 9.44 -6.25 -5.72
N TYR A 153 8.86 -7.25 -6.37
CA TYR A 153 8.53 -7.21 -7.79
C TYR A 153 7.11 -7.68 -8.04
N ALA A 154 6.50 -7.12 -9.08
CA ALA A 154 5.17 -7.50 -9.53
C ALA A 154 5.11 -7.49 -11.06
N LYS A 155 4.35 -8.42 -11.64
CA LYS A 155 3.98 -8.44 -13.06
C LYS A 155 2.47 -8.62 -13.16
N VAL A 156 1.82 -7.76 -13.93
CA VAL A 156 0.37 -7.73 -14.10
C VAL A 156 0.04 -7.78 -15.58
N THR A 157 -0.92 -8.61 -15.96
CA THR A 157 -1.49 -8.64 -17.31
C THR A 157 -2.91 -8.08 -17.26
N LEU A 158 -3.25 -7.20 -18.19
CA LEU A 158 -4.58 -6.60 -18.32
C LEU A 158 -5.14 -6.87 -19.71
N ASN A 159 -6.43 -7.20 -19.77
CA ASN A 159 -7.19 -7.36 -21.00
C ASN A 159 -8.37 -6.38 -21.00
N VAL A 160 -8.53 -5.66 -22.09
CA VAL A 160 -9.68 -4.79 -22.34
C VAL A 160 -10.64 -5.54 -23.25
N VAL A 161 -11.84 -5.79 -22.76
CA VAL A 161 -12.87 -6.57 -23.44
C VAL A 161 -14.03 -5.66 -23.80
N ASN A 162 -14.46 -5.67 -25.06
CA ASN A 162 -15.68 -4.98 -25.48
C ASN A 162 -16.90 -5.67 -24.85
N SER A 163 -17.72 -4.90 -24.13
CA SER A 163 -18.86 -5.45 -23.40
C SER A 163 -19.99 -5.97 -24.28
N ALA A 164 -20.10 -5.46 -25.51
CA ALA A 164 -21.15 -5.86 -26.47
C ALA A 164 -20.78 -7.10 -27.28
N THR A 165 -19.50 -7.28 -27.62
CA THR A 165 -19.03 -8.38 -28.49
C THR A 165 -18.26 -9.47 -27.75
N ALA A 166 -17.87 -9.20 -26.49
CA ALA A 166 -16.96 -10.05 -25.71
C ALA A 166 -15.57 -10.23 -26.36
N GLU A 167 -15.21 -9.40 -27.31
CA GLU A 167 -13.90 -9.42 -27.97
C GLU A 167 -12.84 -8.75 -27.09
N VAL A 168 -11.66 -9.38 -26.96
CA VAL A 168 -10.48 -8.74 -26.36
C VAL A 168 -9.88 -7.78 -27.37
N VAL A 169 -10.16 -6.49 -27.20
CA VAL A 169 -9.70 -5.43 -28.12
C VAL A 169 -8.29 -4.96 -27.84
N HIS A 170 -7.80 -5.17 -26.62
CA HIS A 170 -6.44 -4.80 -26.21
C HIS A 170 -5.96 -5.68 -25.07
N SER A 171 -4.66 -6.01 -25.09
CA SER A 171 -4.00 -6.70 -23.98
C SER A 171 -2.64 -6.07 -23.73
N VAL A 172 -2.31 -5.87 -22.45
CA VAL A 172 -1.04 -5.25 -22.04
C VAL A 172 -0.50 -5.94 -20.81
N GLN A 173 0.84 -6.02 -20.72
CA GLN A 173 1.54 -6.50 -19.56
C GLN A 173 2.44 -5.39 -19.00
N GLY A 174 2.35 -5.17 -17.68
CA GLY A 174 3.21 -4.26 -16.95
C GLY A 174 4.03 -5.01 -15.90
N ALA A 175 5.25 -4.54 -15.65
CA ALA A 175 6.10 -5.04 -14.59
C ALA A 175 6.69 -3.87 -13.82
N GLY A 176 6.90 -4.05 -12.50
CA GLY A 176 7.53 -3.07 -11.64
C GLY A 176 8.33 -3.72 -10.53
N GLU A 177 9.38 -3.03 -10.10
CA GLU A 177 10.21 -3.40 -8.96
C GLU A 177 10.33 -2.22 -8.00
N TYR A 178 10.40 -2.54 -6.71
CA TYR A 178 10.64 -1.59 -5.64
C TYR A 178 11.73 -2.12 -4.73
N SER A 179 12.82 -1.36 -4.54
CA SER A 179 13.95 -1.77 -3.70
C SER A 179 13.99 -0.98 -2.40
N LEU A 180 14.22 -1.70 -1.31
CA LEU A 180 14.51 -1.17 0.02
C LEU A 180 15.94 -1.60 0.39
N SER A 181 16.86 -0.63 0.51
CA SER A 181 18.23 -0.92 0.93
C SER A 181 18.47 -0.42 2.35
N ASN A 182 18.90 -1.32 3.25
CA ASN A 182 19.44 -0.99 4.56
C ASN A 182 20.95 -1.24 4.56
N ARG A 183 21.74 -0.21 4.82
CA ARG A 183 23.18 -0.33 5.07
C ARG A 183 23.46 -0.16 6.55
N GLU A 184 23.92 -1.21 7.18
CA GLU A 184 24.50 -1.13 8.52
C GLU A 184 26.02 -0.96 8.37
N VAL A 185 26.55 0.18 8.83
CA VAL A 185 28.00 0.42 8.92
C VAL A 185 28.41 0.06 10.34
N VAL A 186 29.31 -0.91 10.48
CA VAL A 186 29.84 -1.33 11.77
C VAL A 186 30.65 -0.17 12.37
N GLY A 187 30.14 0.40 13.45
CA GLY A 187 30.87 1.39 14.27
C GLY A 187 30.15 2.71 14.55
N PHE A 188 29.13 3.07 13.82
CA PHE A 188 28.32 4.26 14.12
C PHE A 188 26.85 3.94 13.91
N GLY A 189 26.16 3.62 14.99
CA GLY A 189 24.72 3.44 14.98
C GLY A 189 24.02 4.75 14.64
N GLY A 190 23.64 4.89 13.39
CA GLY A 190 22.77 5.93 12.88
C GLY A 190 21.80 5.29 11.90
N THR A 191 20.56 5.10 12.33
CA THR A 191 19.45 4.82 11.43
C THR A 191 19.10 6.12 10.73
N ALA A 192 19.19 6.16 9.42
CA ALA A 192 18.65 7.22 8.58
C ALA A 192 17.25 6.84 8.08
#